data_87a0e6a31265c7c03a005e60c2e32072
#
_entry.id   87a0e6a31265c7c03a005e60c2e32072
#
_cell.length_a   1.000
_cell.length_b   1.000
_cell.length_c   1.000
_cell.angle_alpha   90.00
_cell.angle_beta   90.00
_cell.angle_gamma   90.00
#
_symmetry.space_group_name_H-M   'P 1'
#
loop_
_entity.id
_entity.type
_entity.pdbx_description
1 polymer ?
#
loop_
_entity_poly.entity_id
_entity_poly.type
_entity_poly.pdbx_seq_one_letter_code
_entity_poly.pdbx_strand_id
1 'polypeptide(L)'
;MRIIVDDLLSANLHTPIGPTGTLRRLMANRDYFSARGIDFQVFTYDIVRPGGMEAVGNPPRRRFDRTKALLRGLIQGNRWLTVLYLLRERRRVQRFVRAYLAFGRRVDMLVFHEEYTAYEYLRQAGFLGRDRAGQPQIVLFQHSDGTKWTMELASFPKLRNTWLYRRMDREMDLVYHRADRLVFIARVGLENFNHENPDIPRERLVFFHNGIENLPLAGYSESSGVKYDLVCTGTVNARKGQTLILEALGRLREEQRRKFHLTIVGDGPAMEACCELTRCYGMEELVTFRGRVANREMHGELQRHGIFILMSSNEGLPISIIEAMRAGLPVITTNLAGMPEQVETGRNGVLIACKVEALADLLGRMGEYDWEAMGRESRRRFEREFTFSQMLQQYCAMLEGVAKSESV
;
A
#
# COMPACT_ATOMS: atom_id res chain seq x y z
N MET A 1 29.76 1.90 -16.67
CA MET A 1 29.61 0.58 -16.03
C MET A 1 28.11 0.27 -16.01
N ARG A 2 27.67 -0.92 -16.34
CA ARG A 2 26.24 -1.29 -16.31
C ARG A 2 25.95 -1.86 -14.93
N ILE A 3 24.96 -1.31 -14.24
CA ILE A 3 24.50 -1.78 -12.91
C ILE A 3 23.42 -2.83 -13.12
N ILE A 4 23.60 -4.03 -12.57
CA ILE A 4 22.62 -5.13 -12.68
C ILE A 4 21.80 -5.19 -11.39
N VAL A 5 20.49 -4.96 -11.53
CA VAL A 5 19.55 -4.87 -10.41
C VAL A 5 18.41 -5.86 -10.59
N ASP A 6 18.22 -6.71 -9.60
CA ASP A 6 17.07 -7.61 -9.51
C ASP A 6 16.17 -7.19 -8.35
N ASP A 7 14.88 -7.02 -8.63
CA ASP A 7 13.84 -6.65 -7.66
C ASP A 7 12.97 -7.88 -7.35
N LEU A 8 12.92 -8.27 -6.09
CA LEU A 8 12.32 -9.51 -5.63
C LEU A 8 11.09 -9.28 -4.75
N LEU A 9 9.96 -9.85 -5.18
CA LEU A 9 8.73 -9.89 -4.41
C LEU A 9 8.18 -11.32 -4.33
N SER A 10 8.07 -11.88 -3.14
CA SER A 10 7.59 -13.26 -2.90
C SER A 10 6.07 -13.44 -3.07
N ALA A 11 5.42 -12.54 -3.78
CA ALA A 11 4.00 -12.59 -4.13
C ALA A 11 3.81 -12.74 -5.66
N ASN A 12 2.58 -13.06 -6.06
CA ASN A 12 2.24 -13.04 -7.49
C ASN A 12 2.00 -11.60 -7.94
N LEU A 13 2.44 -11.24 -9.13
CA LEU A 13 2.32 -9.90 -9.68
C LEU A 13 0.86 -9.39 -9.77
N HIS A 14 -0.11 -10.31 -9.83
CA HIS A 14 -1.55 -10.01 -9.84
C HIS A 14 -2.18 -9.92 -8.44
N THR A 15 -1.42 -10.18 -7.38
CA THR A 15 -1.92 -10.03 -6.00
C THR A 15 -2.17 -8.54 -5.74
N PRO A 16 -3.35 -8.14 -5.22
CA PRO A 16 -3.65 -6.73 -4.97
C PRO A 16 -3.01 -6.25 -3.66
N ILE A 17 -1.69 -6.17 -3.64
CA ILE A 17 -0.89 -5.59 -2.55
C ILE A 17 -0.14 -4.36 -3.06
N GLY A 18 0.23 -3.44 -2.17
CA GLY A 18 0.85 -2.17 -2.53
C GLY A 18 2.04 -2.27 -3.50
N PRO A 19 3.05 -3.13 -3.24
CA PRO A 19 4.23 -3.24 -4.10
C PRO A 19 3.95 -3.70 -5.53
N THR A 20 2.98 -4.61 -5.74
CA THR A 20 2.74 -5.20 -7.08
C THR A 20 2.34 -4.19 -8.15
N GLY A 21 1.60 -3.15 -7.75
CA GLY A 21 1.24 -2.05 -8.66
C GLY A 21 2.47 -1.27 -9.11
N THR A 22 3.34 -0.93 -8.18
CA THR A 22 4.60 -0.23 -8.43
C THR A 22 5.53 -1.07 -9.30
N LEU A 23 5.73 -2.35 -8.97
CA LEU A 23 6.59 -3.25 -9.76
C LEU A 23 6.13 -3.41 -11.20
N ARG A 24 4.82 -3.52 -11.46
CA ARG A 24 4.29 -3.56 -12.84
C ARG A 24 4.64 -2.30 -13.62
N ARG A 25 4.58 -1.13 -12.99
CA ARG A 25 4.96 0.14 -13.61
C ARG A 25 6.47 0.21 -13.90
N LEU A 26 7.29 -0.21 -12.95
CA LEU A 26 8.76 -0.29 -13.13
C LEU A 26 9.10 -1.24 -14.27
N MET A 27 8.48 -2.42 -14.35
CA MET A 27 8.66 -3.39 -15.45
C MET A 27 8.28 -2.80 -16.80
N ALA A 28 7.21 -2.00 -16.88
CA ALA A 28 6.77 -1.34 -18.11
C ALA A 28 7.72 -0.23 -18.58
N ASN A 29 8.63 0.24 -17.72
CA ASN A 29 9.56 1.32 -17.98
C ASN A 29 11.03 0.86 -18.01
N ARG A 30 11.30 -0.38 -18.44
CA ARG A 30 12.66 -0.93 -18.52
C ARG A 30 13.61 -0.10 -19.39
N ASP A 31 13.11 0.51 -20.45
CA ASP A 31 13.90 1.36 -21.36
C ASP A 31 14.47 2.58 -20.61
N TYR A 32 13.73 3.13 -19.66
CA TYR A 32 14.18 4.25 -18.82
C TYR A 32 15.38 3.88 -17.95
N PHE A 33 15.41 2.66 -17.40
CA PHE A 33 16.54 2.10 -16.67
C PHE A 33 17.72 1.83 -17.59
N SER A 34 17.46 1.19 -18.74
CA SER A 34 18.50 0.85 -19.72
C SER A 34 19.22 2.09 -20.25
N ALA A 35 18.50 3.19 -20.50
CA ALA A 35 19.07 4.47 -20.92
C ALA A 35 20.02 5.08 -19.87
N ARG A 36 19.94 4.67 -18.60
CA ARG A 36 20.82 5.05 -17.50
C ARG A 36 21.91 4.02 -17.19
N GLY A 37 22.05 3.01 -18.01
CA GLY A 37 23.00 1.93 -17.78
C GLY A 37 22.58 0.96 -16.67
N ILE A 38 21.30 0.91 -16.30
CA ILE A 38 20.76 -0.01 -15.29
C ILE A 38 20.04 -1.17 -16.00
N ASP A 39 20.51 -2.40 -15.77
CA ASP A 39 19.82 -3.63 -16.19
C ASP A 39 18.85 -4.06 -15.07
N PHE A 40 17.62 -3.60 -15.16
CA PHE A 40 16.59 -3.81 -14.14
C PHE A 40 15.68 -4.98 -14.48
N GLN A 41 15.56 -5.95 -13.57
CA GLN A 41 14.64 -7.08 -13.71
C GLN A 41 13.81 -7.27 -12.44
N VAL A 42 12.59 -7.75 -12.62
CA VAL A 42 11.68 -8.07 -11.50
C VAL A 42 11.42 -9.56 -11.47
N PHE A 43 11.54 -10.14 -10.29
CA PHE A 43 11.26 -11.54 -10.01
C PHE A 43 10.12 -11.65 -9.01
N THR A 44 9.03 -12.28 -9.46
CA THR A 44 7.85 -12.57 -8.63
C THR A 44 7.60 -14.08 -8.63
N TYR A 45 6.72 -14.54 -7.75
CA TYR A 45 6.45 -15.97 -7.60
C TYR A 45 5.95 -16.64 -8.88
N ASP A 46 5.23 -15.92 -9.73
CA ASP A 46 4.74 -16.39 -11.05
C ASP A 46 5.88 -16.51 -12.07
N ILE A 47 6.86 -15.60 -12.02
CA ILE A 47 7.98 -15.56 -12.98
C ILE A 47 9.00 -16.66 -12.68
N VAL A 48 9.24 -16.96 -11.40
CA VAL A 48 10.26 -17.92 -10.94
C VAL A 48 9.81 -19.38 -11.09
N ARG A 49 8.52 -19.65 -11.40
CA ARG A 49 8.03 -21.01 -11.61
C ARG A 49 8.44 -21.56 -12.97
N PRO A 50 8.82 -22.83 -13.06
CA PRO A 50 9.01 -23.48 -14.37
C PRO A 50 7.73 -23.35 -15.23
N GLY A 51 7.83 -22.76 -16.43
CA GLY A 51 6.71 -22.46 -17.32
C GLY A 51 5.95 -21.15 -17.02
N GLY A 52 6.47 -20.28 -16.14
CA GLY A 52 5.74 -19.12 -15.59
C GLY A 52 5.55 -17.91 -16.49
N MET A 53 6.18 -17.83 -17.68
CA MET A 53 6.05 -16.63 -18.55
C MET A 53 4.79 -16.60 -19.44
N GLU A 54 4.02 -17.67 -19.54
CA GLU A 54 2.85 -17.74 -20.46
C GLU A 54 1.47 -17.45 -19.81
N ALA A 55 1.37 -17.28 -18.52
CA ALA A 55 0.08 -17.18 -17.80
C ALA A 55 -0.25 -15.77 -17.29
N VAL A 56 -0.17 -14.74 -18.16
CA VAL A 56 -0.68 -13.39 -17.84
C VAL A 56 -2.16 -13.29 -18.26
N GLY A 57 -2.98 -14.17 -17.75
CA GLY A 57 -4.44 -14.07 -17.86
C GLY A 57 -5.02 -13.31 -16.65
N ASN A 58 -6.08 -12.54 -16.84
CA ASN A 58 -6.83 -11.94 -15.74
C ASN A 58 -7.25 -13.02 -14.74
N PRO A 59 -6.97 -12.88 -13.44
CA PRO A 59 -7.40 -13.87 -12.46
C PRO A 59 -8.93 -13.95 -12.46
N PRO A 60 -9.51 -15.17 -12.32
CA PRO A 60 -10.96 -15.34 -12.26
C PRO A 60 -11.53 -14.47 -11.14
N ARG A 61 -12.70 -13.86 -11.38
CA ARG A 61 -13.45 -13.08 -10.39
C ARG A 61 -13.73 -13.99 -9.18
N ARG A 62 -12.93 -13.86 -8.11
CA ARG A 62 -13.16 -14.59 -6.87
C ARG A 62 -14.28 -13.89 -6.11
N ARG A 63 -15.44 -14.53 -6.01
CA ARG A 63 -16.46 -14.15 -5.03
C ARG A 63 -15.87 -14.27 -3.62
N PHE A 64 -16.27 -13.38 -2.72
CA PHE A 64 -15.95 -13.48 -1.30
C PHE A 64 -16.44 -14.84 -0.79
N ASP A 65 -15.50 -15.65 -0.31
CA ASP A 65 -15.77 -17.02 0.14
C ASP A 65 -15.91 -16.99 1.68
N ARG A 66 -17.14 -17.13 2.17
CA ARG A 66 -17.46 -17.13 3.62
C ARG A 66 -16.63 -18.17 4.38
N THR A 67 -16.32 -19.31 3.75
CA THR A 67 -15.51 -20.36 4.38
C THR A 67 -14.08 -19.91 4.62
N LYS A 68 -13.51 -19.11 3.69
CA LYS A 68 -12.16 -18.53 3.87
C LYS A 68 -12.13 -17.44 4.92
N ALA A 69 -13.20 -16.66 5.06
CA ALA A 69 -13.32 -15.67 6.12
C ALA A 69 -13.36 -16.32 7.51
N LEU A 70 -14.18 -17.37 7.68
CA LEU A 70 -14.24 -18.15 8.91
C LEU A 70 -12.89 -18.80 9.25
N LEU A 71 -12.24 -19.44 8.25
CA LEU A 71 -10.93 -20.04 8.44
C LEU A 71 -9.88 -18.99 8.85
N ARG A 72 -9.91 -17.80 8.23
CA ARG A 72 -9.03 -16.70 8.59
C ARG A 72 -9.28 -16.22 10.02
N GLY A 73 -10.54 -16.08 10.44
CA GLY A 73 -10.90 -15.76 11.82
C GLY A 73 -10.38 -16.79 12.83
N LEU A 74 -10.50 -18.08 12.54
CA LEU A 74 -9.94 -19.15 13.36
C LEU A 74 -8.41 -19.06 13.47
N ILE A 75 -7.73 -18.81 12.36
CA ILE A 75 -6.26 -18.64 12.34
C ILE A 75 -5.86 -17.44 13.20
N GLN A 76 -6.51 -16.29 13.03
CA GLN A 76 -6.21 -15.07 13.76
C GLN A 76 -6.50 -15.17 15.26
N GLY A 77 -7.54 -15.92 15.63
CA GLY A 77 -7.96 -16.16 17.01
C GLY A 77 -7.12 -17.19 17.79
N ASN A 78 -6.33 -18.01 17.10
CA ASN A 78 -5.60 -19.13 17.71
C ASN A 78 -4.09 -19.03 17.43
N ARG A 79 -3.26 -18.96 18.51
CA ARG A 79 -1.80 -18.82 18.41
C ARG A 79 -1.12 -19.93 17.62
N TRP A 80 -1.56 -21.19 17.78
CA TRP A 80 -0.95 -22.35 17.12
C TRP A 80 -1.29 -22.37 15.63
N LEU A 81 -2.55 -22.08 15.29
CA LEU A 81 -2.98 -21.97 13.88
C LEU A 81 -2.27 -20.78 13.19
N THR A 82 -2.09 -19.65 13.89
CA THR A 82 -1.27 -18.53 13.40
C THR A 82 0.15 -18.96 13.09
N VAL A 83 0.80 -19.68 14.01
CA VAL A 83 2.18 -20.17 13.82
C VAL A 83 2.25 -21.14 12.64
N LEU A 84 1.36 -22.11 12.55
CA LEU A 84 1.31 -23.06 11.44
C LEU A 84 1.10 -22.38 10.09
N TYR A 85 0.19 -21.42 10.04
CA TYR A 85 -0.08 -20.62 8.84
C TYR A 85 1.17 -19.85 8.40
N LEU A 86 1.81 -19.13 9.32
CA LEU A 86 3.02 -18.37 9.03
C LEU A 86 4.19 -19.26 8.62
N LEU A 87 4.37 -20.43 9.26
CA LEU A 87 5.39 -21.39 8.84
C LEU A 87 5.15 -21.92 7.42
N ARG A 88 3.89 -22.10 7.03
CA ARG A 88 3.52 -22.46 5.65
C ARG A 88 3.89 -21.36 4.66
N GLU A 89 3.55 -20.11 4.97
CA GLU A 89 3.92 -18.96 4.12
C GLU A 89 5.45 -18.82 4.03
N ARG A 90 6.17 -18.97 5.14
CA ARG A 90 7.64 -18.97 5.15
C ARG A 90 8.25 -20.06 4.26
N ARG A 91 7.68 -21.28 4.23
CA ARG A 91 8.11 -22.34 3.30
C ARG A 91 7.87 -21.96 1.84
N ARG A 92 6.85 -21.14 1.56
CA ARG A 92 6.60 -20.61 0.23
C ARG A 92 7.70 -19.64 -0.19
N VAL A 93 8.07 -18.71 0.67
CA VAL A 93 9.17 -17.78 0.44
C VAL A 93 10.50 -18.52 0.26
N GLN A 94 10.77 -19.55 1.07
CA GLN A 94 11.98 -20.39 0.93
C GLN A 94 12.09 -21.04 -0.45
N ARG A 95 10.97 -21.54 -0.97
CA ARG A 95 10.94 -22.12 -2.33
C ARG A 95 11.13 -21.07 -3.41
N PHE A 96 10.55 -19.89 -3.24
CA PHE A 96 10.74 -18.75 -4.14
C PHE A 96 12.21 -18.34 -4.23
N VAL A 97 12.85 -18.11 -3.10
CA VAL A 97 14.28 -17.73 -3.05
C VAL A 97 15.17 -18.82 -3.63
N ARG A 98 14.91 -20.10 -3.32
CA ARG A 98 15.67 -21.22 -3.92
C ARG A 98 15.56 -21.24 -5.43
N ALA A 99 14.36 -21.03 -5.97
CA ALA A 99 14.13 -20.97 -7.41
C ALA A 99 14.82 -19.77 -8.05
N TYR A 100 14.80 -18.59 -7.39
CA TYR A 100 15.56 -17.43 -7.84
C TYR A 100 17.07 -17.72 -7.90
N LEU A 101 17.65 -18.27 -6.84
CA LEU A 101 19.08 -18.60 -6.79
C LEU A 101 19.49 -19.61 -7.87
N ALA A 102 18.59 -20.49 -8.26
CA ALA A 102 18.85 -21.47 -9.33
C ALA A 102 19.04 -20.83 -10.73
N PHE A 103 18.63 -19.56 -10.95
CA PHE A 103 18.97 -18.83 -12.17
C PHE A 103 20.48 -18.51 -12.28
N GLY A 104 21.23 -18.55 -11.17
CA GLY A 104 22.67 -18.32 -11.15
C GLY A 104 23.07 -16.91 -11.64
N ARG A 105 22.17 -15.94 -11.60
CA ARG A 105 22.37 -14.59 -12.08
C ARG A 105 23.33 -13.85 -11.14
N ARG A 106 24.38 -13.26 -11.68
CA ARG A 106 25.23 -12.32 -10.94
C ARG A 106 24.62 -10.93 -11.02
N VAL A 107 24.42 -10.31 -9.87
CA VAL A 107 23.80 -8.99 -9.73
C VAL A 107 24.64 -8.11 -8.83
N ASP A 108 24.63 -6.81 -9.10
CA ASP A 108 25.30 -5.81 -8.27
C ASP A 108 24.42 -5.41 -7.10
N MET A 109 23.09 -5.45 -7.29
CA MET A 109 22.13 -5.00 -6.30
C MET A 109 20.85 -5.84 -6.30
N LEU A 110 20.32 -6.07 -5.10
CA LEU A 110 19.04 -6.73 -4.88
C LEU A 110 18.07 -5.81 -4.13
N VAL A 111 16.87 -5.67 -4.67
CA VAL A 111 15.79 -4.92 -4.03
C VAL A 111 14.77 -5.91 -3.48
N PHE A 112 14.37 -5.70 -2.23
CA PHE A 112 13.38 -6.52 -1.54
C PHE A 112 12.24 -5.65 -1.02
N HIS A 113 11.03 -6.22 -0.97
CA HIS A 113 9.82 -5.59 -0.43
C HIS A 113 9.29 -6.27 0.83
N GLU A 114 10.01 -7.27 1.32
CA GLU A 114 9.65 -8.07 2.50
C GLU A 114 10.93 -8.50 3.21
N GLU A 115 11.01 -8.28 4.51
CA GLU A 115 12.19 -8.60 5.35
C GLU A 115 12.51 -10.09 5.30
N TYR A 116 11.47 -10.93 5.34
CA TYR A 116 11.69 -12.38 5.34
C TYR A 116 12.24 -12.89 4.00
N THR A 117 11.88 -12.26 2.89
CA THR A 117 12.45 -12.60 1.57
C THR A 117 13.93 -12.23 1.52
N ALA A 118 14.31 -11.08 2.04
CA ALA A 118 15.70 -10.65 2.17
C ALA A 118 16.51 -11.56 3.12
N TYR A 119 15.96 -11.88 4.30
CA TYR A 119 16.59 -12.81 5.25
C TYR A 119 16.83 -14.18 4.61
N GLU A 120 15.84 -14.72 3.94
CA GLU A 120 15.91 -16.06 3.34
C GLU A 120 16.91 -16.10 2.18
N TYR A 121 17.02 -15.01 1.40
CA TYR A 121 18.08 -14.85 0.41
C TYR A 121 19.47 -14.88 1.07
N LEU A 122 19.72 -14.04 2.06
CA LEU A 122 21.00 -13.99 2.78
C LEU A 122 21.36 -15.36 3.36
N ARG A 123 20.39 -16.08 3.91
CA ARG A 123 20.57 -17.41 4.49
C ARG A 123 20.94 -18.46 3.44
N GLN A 124 20.18 -18.54 2.33
CA GLN A 124 20.39 -19.57 1.30
C GLN A 124 21.61 -19.30 0.43
N ALA A 125 21.94 -18.03 0.19
CA ALA A 125 23.17 -17.63 -0.51
C ALA A 125 24.44 -17.78 0.38
N GLY A 126 24.26 -18.10 1.67
CA GLY A 126 25.38 -18.26 2.61
C GLY A 126 26.03 -16.95 3.01
N PHE A 127 25.30 -15.83 2.99
CA PHE A 127 25.80 -14.49 3.30
C PHE A 127 25.57 -14.06 4.75
N LEU A 128 24.87 -14.88 5.54
CA LEU A 128 24.74 -14.66 6.98
C LEU A 128 26.10 -14.81 7.68
N GLY A 129 26.54 -13.79 8.41
CA GLY A 129 27.78 -13.82 9.20
C GLY A 129 29.10 -13.77 8.41
N ARG A 130 29.04 -13.50 7.09
CA ARG A 130 30.24 -13.33 6.25
C ARG A 130 30.55 -11.86 5.99
N ASP A 131 31.83 -11.58 5.69
CA ASP A 131 32.28 -10.29 5.18
C ASP A 131 31.50 -9.92 3.91
N ARG A 132 31.28 -8.62 3.65
CA ARG A 132 30.49 -8.09 2.54
C ARG A 132 31.18 -8.19 1.17
N ALA A 133 32.50 -8.47 1.15
CA ALA A 133 33.26 -8.51 -0.09
C ALA A 133 32.64 -9.49 -1.13
N GLY A 134 32.33 -8.99 -2.31
CA GLY A 134 31.75 -9.78 -3.42
C GLY A 134 30.27 -10.16 -3.26
N GLN A 135 29.55 -9.58 -2.31
CA GLN A 135 28.11 -9.75 -2.17
C GLN A 135 27.36 -8.61 -2.86
N PRO A 136 26.14 -8.86 -3.39
CA PRO A 136 25.30 -7.78 -3.92
C PRO A 136 24.88 -6.83 -2.80
N GLN A 137 24.69 -5.57 -3.16
CA GLN A 137 24.09 -4.57 -2.28
C GLN A 137 22.62 -4.90 -2.03
N ILE A 138 22.15 -4.68 -0.83
CA ILE A 138 20.78 -4.98 -0.39
C ILE A 138 20.02 -3.69 -0.16
N VAL A 139 18.94 -3.52 -0.90
CA VAL A 139 17.97 -2.45 -0.74
C VAL A 139 16.65 -3.07 -0.23
N LEU A 140 16.11 -2.56 0.86
CA LEU A 140 14.86 -3.03 1.43
C LEU A 140 13.82 -1.92 1.46
N PHE A 141 12.69 -2.13 0.78
CA PHE A 141 11.54 -1.25 0.79
C PHE A 141 10.61 -1.56 1.96
N GLN A 142 10.24 -0.51 2.70
CA GLN A 142 9.27 -0.53 3.79
C GLN A 142 7.94 0.09 3.32
N HIS A 143 6.87 -0.70 3.34
CA HIS A 143 5.54 -0.30 2.87
C HIS A 143 4.56 0.03 4.00
N SER A 144 5.02 -0.01 5.26
CA SER A 144 4.27 0.33 6.47
C SER A 144 4.50 1.79 6.89
N ASP A 145 3.99 2.13 8.06
CA ASP A 145 4.25 3.39 8.76
C ASP A 145 5.63 3.44 9.46
N GLY A 146 6.50 2.49 9.17
CA GLY A 146 7.85 2.38 9.71
C GLY A 146 7.93 1.76 11.11
N THR A 147 6.80 1.54 11.79
CA THR A 147 6.78 0.86 13.08
C THR A 147 6.86 -0.65 12.89
N LYS A 148 7.73 -1.26 13.68
CA LYS A 148 7.93 -2.71 13.65
C LYS A 148 6.67 -3.42 14.16
N TRP A 149 6.24 -4.45 13.47
CA TRP A 149 5.13 -5.32 13.87
C TRP A 149 3.70 -4.76 13.78
N THR A 150 3.49 -3.50 13.50
CA THR A 150 2.14 -2.90 13.50
C THR A 150 1.18 -3.62 12.54
N MET A 151 1.62 -3.90 11.33
CA MET A 151 0.80 -4.56 10.30
C MET A 151 0.60 -6.06 10.59
N GLU A 152 1.64 -6.75 11.03
CA GLU A 152 1.61 -8.19 11.34
C GLU A 152 0.75 -8.46 12.55
N LEU A 153 0.89 -7.67 13.62
CA LEU A 153 0.09 -7.85 14.83
C LEU A 153 -1.36 -7.42 14.65
N ALA A 154 -1.64 -6.43 13.80
CA ALA A 154 -3.01 -6.12 13.39
C ALA A 154 -3.67 -7.30 12.64
N SER A 155 -2.87 -8.03 11.84
CA SER A 155 -3.34 -9.22 11.12
C SER A 155 -3.34 -10.49 11.97
N PHE A 156 -2.41 -10.62 12.91
CA PHE A 156 -2.21 -11.80 13.76
C PHE A 156 -1.93 -11.43 15.22
N PRO A 157 -2.94 -10.95 15.97
CA PRO A 157 -2.73 -10.42 17.34
C PRO A 157 -2.19 -11.48 18.33
N LYS A 158 -2.43 -12.77 18.08
CA LYS A 158 -1.92 -13.86 18.93
C LYS A 158 -0.47 -14.26 18.66
N LEU A 159 0.19 -13.63 17.66
CA LEU A 159 1.58 -13.91 17.31
C LEU A 159 2.57 -13.47 18.38
N ARG A 160 2.33 -12.31 19.03
CA ARG A 160 3.27 -11.63 19.95
C ARG A 160 3.88 -12.55 21.02
N ASN A 161 3.11 -13.49 21.57
CA ASN A 161 3.53 -14.38 22.65
C ASN A 161 4.00 -15.77 22.15
N THR A 162 4.55 -15.85 20.94
CA THR A 162 5.03 -17.10 20.36
C THR A 162 6.56 -17.10 20.20
N TRP A 163 7.15 -18.30 20.14
CA TRP A 163 8.57 -18.44 19.80
C TRP A 163 8.88 -17.95 18.38
N LEU A 164 7.89 -18.06 17.47
CA LEU A 164 8.03 -17.62 16.08
C LEU A 164 8.16 -16.09 16.01
N TYR A 165 7.41 -15.34 16.82
CA TYR A 165 7.54 -13.88 16.92
C TYR A 165 8.99 -13.48 17.26
N ARG A 166 9.57 -14.06 18.33
CA ARG A 166 10.95 -13.76 18.76
C ARG A 166 11.98 -14.13 17.70
N ARG A 167 11.71 -15.20 16.95
CA ARG A 167 12.57 -15.61 15.84
C ARG A 167 12.50 -14.61 14.69
N MET A 168 11.28 -14.25 14.25
CA MET A 168 11.05 -13.28 13.17
C MET A 168 11.63 -11.92 13.53
N ASP A 169 11.51 -11.50 14.79
CA ASP A 169 12.06 -10.24 15.29
C ASP A 169 13.58 -10.17 15.10
N ARG A 170 14.30 -11.20 15.50
CA ARG A 170 15.76 -11.29 15.28
C ARG A 170 16.14 -11.35 13.80
N GLU A 171 15.34 -12.01 12.98
CA GLU A 171 15.57 -12.11 11.53
C GLU A 171 15.36 -10.75 10.85
N MET A 172 14.37 -9.97 11.27
CA MET A 172 14.14 -8.60 10.80
C MET A 172 15.31 -7.67 11.20
N ASP A 173 15.73 -7.69 12.47
CA ASP A 173 16.89 -6.91 12.95
C ASP A 173 18.14 -7.21 12.13
N LEU A 174 18.41 -8.48 11.87
CA LEU A 174 19.55 -8.88 11.06
C LEU A 174 19.47 -8.27 9.65
N VAL A 175 18.30 -8.28 9.02
CA VAL A 175 18.12 -7.70 7.68
C VAL A 175 18.30 -6.19 7.71
N TYR A 176 17.75 -5.49 8.71
CA TYR A 176 17.91 -4.04 8.84
C TYR A 176 19.35 -3.61 8.99
N HIS A 177 20.14 -4.34 9.81
CA HIS A 177 21.58 -4.08 9.93
C HIS A 177 22.36 -4.46 8.67
N ARG A 178 21.85 -5.38 7.86
CA ARG A 178 22.52 -5.89 6.66
C ARG A 178 22.20 -5.07 5.41
N ALA A 179 21.02 -4.44 5.33
CA ALA A 179 20.62 -3.65 4.19
C ALA A 179 21.53 -2.41 3.99
N ASP A 180 21.95 -2.16 2.76
CA ASP A 180 22.75 -0.98 2.40
C ASP A 180 21.88 0.28 2.32
N ARG A 181 20.60 0.10 1.96
CA ARG A 181 19.56 1.15 2.02
C ARG A 181 18.25 0.56 2.52
N LEU A 182 17.59 1.34 3.35
CA LEU A 182 16.22 1.12 3.80
C LEU A 182 15.36 2.24 3.21
N VAL A 183 14.42 1.88 2.35
CA VAL A 183 13.63 2.83 1.58
C VAL A 183 12.20 2.85 2.11
N PHE A 184 11.73 4.02 2.46
CA PHE A 184 10.38 4.27 2.99
C PHE A 184 9.53 4.99 1.95
N ILE A 185 8.24 4.66 1.90
CA ILE A 185 7.28 5.28 0.97
C ILE A 185 6.65 6.57 1.53
N ALA A 186 6.95 6.90 2.79
CA ALA A 186 6.52 8.11 3.48
C ALA A 186 7.61 8.57 4.46
N ARG A 187 7.72 9.87 4.68
CA ARG A 187 8.67 10.47 5.64
C ARG A 187 8.39 10.01 7.06
N VAL A 188 7.11 9.98 7.46
CA VAL A 188 6.73 9.50 8.80
C VAL A 188 7.20 8.06 9.05
N GLY A 189 7.15 7.21 8.03
CA GLY A 189 7.66 5.85 8.13
C GLY A 189 9.16 5.79 8.41
N LEU A 190 9.93 6.64 7.74
CA LEU A 190 11.36 6.77 7.98
C LEU A 190 11.66 7.29 9.39
N GLU A 191 10.93 8.31 9.86
CA GLU A 191 11.17 8.89 11.20
C GLU A 191 10.79 7.91 12.33
N ASN A 192 9.67 7.20 12.19
CA ASN A 192 9.27 6.16 13.14
C ASN A 192 10.31 5.05 13.20
N PHE A 193 10.76 4.56 12.05
CA PHE A 193 11.79 3.53 11.98
C PHE A 193 13.11 3.99 12.63
N ASN A 194 13.55 5.21 12.32
CA ASN A 194 14.76 5.78 12.90
C ASN A 194 14.68 5.93 14.43
N HIS A 195 13.49 6.24 14.93
CA HIS A 195 13.24 6.33 16.37
C HIS A 195 13.30 4.95 17.06
N GLU A 196 12.74 3.92 16.41
CA GLU A 196 12.78 2.54 16.94
C GLU A 196 14.14 1.85 16.78
N ASN A 197 14.97 2.28 15.82
CA ASN A 197 16.26 1.67 15.48
C ASN A 197 17.39 2.70 15.41
N PRO A 198 17.74 3.36 16.52
CA PRO A 198 18.69 4.48 16.56
C PRO A 198 20.16 4.05 16.26
N ASP A 199 20.44 2.76 16.30
CA ASP A 199 21.72 2.14 15.98
C ASP A 199 21.95 1.94 14.47
N ILE A 200 20.89 2.13 13.64
CA ILE A 200 21.02 2.09 12.19
C ILE A 200 21.38 3.49 11.67
N PRO A 201 22.50 3.64 10.94
CA PRO A 201 22.97 4.93 10.44
C PRO A 201 21.91 5.65 9.58
N ARG A 202 21.64 6.92 9.88
CA ARG A 202 20.61 7.74 9.21
C ARG A 202 20.84 7.88 7.71
N GLU A 203 22.08 7.88 7.24
CA GLU A 203 22.47 7.95 5.83
C GLU A 203 22.05 6.72 5.01
N ARG A 204 21.70 5.62 5.67
CA ARG A 204 21.14 4.43 5.03
C ARG A 204 19.62 4.51 4.83
N LEU A 205 18.96 5.46 5.47
CA LEU A 205 17.51 5.64 5.41
C LEU A 205 17.17 6.64 4.30
N VAL A 206 16.36 6.22 3.38
CA VAL A 206 15.89 7.02 2.23
C VAL A 206 14.38 7.00 2.18
N PHE A 207 13.73 8.09 1.81
CA PHE A 207 12.31 8.04 1.49
C PHE A 207 12.03 8.73 0.16
N PHE A 208 11.02 8.25 -0.53
CA PHE A 208 10.33 8.94 -1.62
C PHE A 208 8.92 8.38 -1.77
N HIS A 209 8.01 9.24 -2.16
CA HIS A 209 6.61 8.87 -2.26
C HIS A 209 6.36 7.90 -3.41
N ASN A 210 5.41 6.99 -3.23
CA ASN A 210 4.86 6.23 -4.35
C ASN A 210 4.22 7.18 -5.36
N GLY A 211 4.34 6.86 -6.64
CA GLY A 211 3.75 7.60 -7.74
C GLY A 211 2.89 6.73 -8.65
N ILE A 212 1.95 7.36 -9.33
CA ILE A 212 1.12 6.70 -10.34
C ILE A 212 1.12 7.52 -11.63
N GLU A 213 0.71 6.90 -12.76
CA GLU A 213 0.64 7.55 -14.06
C GLU A 213 -0.25 8.80 -14.00
N ASN A 214 0.23 9.87 -14.62
CA ASN A 214 -0.59 11.05 -14.83
C ASN A 214 -1.58 10.80 -15.98
N LEU A 215 -2.87 10.81 -15.66
CA LEU A 215 -3.95 10.66 -16.63
C LEU A 215 -4.72 11.97 -16.73
N PRO A 216 -5.22 12.35 -17.93
CA PRO A 216 -5.99 13.56 -18.12
C PRO A 216 -7.30 13.52 -17.33
N LEU A 217 -7.77 14.68 -16.90
CA LEU A 217 -9.13 14.81 -16.40
C LEU A 217 -10.07 14.77 -17.60
N ALA A 218 -11.03 13.85 -17.60
CA ALA A 218 -12.19 13.95 -18.46
C ALA A 218 -13.05 15.10 -17.95
N GLY A 219 -13.67 15.87 -18.86
CA GLY A 219 -14.62 16.92 -18.45
C GLY A 219 -15.69 16.33 -17.51
N TYR A 220 -16.01 17.07 -16.47
CA TYR A 220 -16.97 16.65 -15.43
C TYR A 220 -18.28 16.18 -16.05
N SER A 221 -18.66 14.93 -15.85
CA SER A 221 -19.93 14.38 -16.26
C SER A 221 -20.90 14.45 -15.07
N GLU A 222 -21.99 15.15 -15.27
CA GLU A 222 -23.22 15.25 -14.48
C GLU A 222 -23.13 14.97 -12.98
N SER A 223 -23.44 16.00 -12.17
CA SER A 223 -23.63 15.84 -10.73
C SER A 223 -24.73 14.81 -10.45
N SER A 224 -24.50 13.94 -9.47
CA SER A 224 -25.46 12.95 -8.96
C SER A 224 -26.76 13.55 -8.41
N GLY A 225 -26.99 14.84 -8.60
CA GLY A 225 -28.15 15.57 -8.07
C GLY A 225 -28.13 15.79 -6.56
N VAL A 226 -27.14 15.25 -5.85
CA VAL A 226 -26.93 15.46 -4.41
C VAL A 226 -25.85 16.51 -4.16
N LYS A 227 -25.92 17.16 -2.99
CA LYS A 227 -24.99 18.23 -2.65
C LYS A 227 -23.57 17.72 -2.41
N TYR A 228 -23.43 16.54 -1.81
CA TYR A 228 -22.13 15.93 -1.46
C TYR A 228 -22.09 14.48 -1.92
N ASP A 229 -21.39 14.21 -3.00
CA ASP A 229 -21.18 12.87 -3.53
C ASP A 229 -19.83 12.33 -3.06
N LEU A 230 -19.88 11.36 -2.15
CA LEU A 230 -18.73 10.77 -1.50
C LEU A 230 -18.35 9.45 -2.16
N VAL A 231 -17.05 9.20 -2.34
CA VAL A 231 -16.54 7.91 -2.79
C VAL A 231 -15.44 7.39 -1.88
N CYS A 232 -15.52 6.09 -1.53
CA CYS A 232 -14.49 5.37 -0.82
C CYS A 232 -14.05 4.16 -1.64
N THR A 233 -12.73 3.97 -1.84
CA THR A 233 -12.21 2.85 -2.64
C THR A 233 -11.27 1.96 -1.86
N GLY A 234 -11.26 0.65 -2.18
CA GLY A 234 -10.32 -0.33 -1.65
C GLY A 234 -10.98 -1.56 -1.05
N THR A 235 -10.18 -2.39 -0.37
CA THR A 235 -10.70 -3.57 0.34
C THR A 235 -11.61 -3.14 1.48
N VAL A 236 -12.83 -3.66 1.52
CA VAL A 236 -13.80 -3.37 2.59
C VAL A 236 -13.45 -4.18 3.84
N ASN A 237 -12.85 -3.51 4.80
CA ASN A 237 -12.40 -4.13 6.06
C ASN A 237 -12.33 -3.10 7.21
N ALA A 238 -12.21 -3.58 8.44
CA ALA A 238 -12.20 -2.73 9.65
C ALA A 238 -11.10 -1.64 9.60
N ARG A 239 -9.91 -1.97 9.05
CA ARG A 239 -8.79 -1.02 8.95
C ARG A 239 -9.09 0.17 8.04
N LYS A 240 -9.84 -0.03 6.95
CA LYS A 240 -10.17 1.01 5.96
C LYS A 240 -11.35 1.92 6.39
N GLY A 241 -12.08 1.54 7.44
CA GLY A 241 -13.06 2.37 8.11
C GLY A 241 -14.36 2.64 7.36
N GLN A 242 -14.77 1.78 6.40
CA GLN A 242 -16.05 1.96 5.70
C GLN A 242 -17.24 1.90 6.67
N THR A 243 -17.20 1.03 7.68
CA THR A 243 -18.22 0.98 8.75
C THR A 243 -18.27 2.28 9.55
N LEU A 244 -17.11 2.88 9.85
CA LEU A 244 -17.04 4.17 10.55
C LEU A 244 -17.70 5.29 9.73
N ILE A 245 -17.53 5.29 8.40
CA ILE A 245 -18.17 6.26 7.50
C ILE A 245 -19.69 6.11 7.56
N LEU A 246 -20.20 4.88 7.48
CA LEU A 246 -21.63 4.58 7.55
C LEU A 246 -22.23 4.96 8.91
N GLU A 247 -21.55 4.66 10.01
CA GLU A 247 -21.97 5.05 11.36
C GLU A 247 -22.04 6.58 11.50
N ALA A 248 -21.04 7.31 10.97
CA ALA A 248 -21.03 8.76 11.03
C ALA A 248 -22.19 9.39 10.24
N LEU A 249 -22.46 8.89 9.03
CA LEU A 249 -23.62 9.28 8.24
C LEU A 249 -24.93 8.96 8.96
N GLY A 250 -25.02 7.78 9.59
CA GLY A 250 -26.20 7.34 10.34
C GLY A 250 -26.54 8.23 11.54
N ARG A 251 -25.53 8.89 12.14
CA ARG A 251 -25.72 9.82 13.27
C ARG A 251 -26.26 11.21 12.85
N LEU A 252 -26.21 11.54 11.58
CA LEU A 252 -26.77 12.80 11.09
C LEU A 252 -28.30 12.78 11.16
N ARG A 253 -28.90 13.95 11.37
CA ARG A 253 -30.35 14.11 11.22
C ARG A 253 -30.72 13.83 9.76
N GLU A 254 -31.90 13.30 9.53
CA GLU A 254 -32.37 12.87 8.21
C GLU A 254 -32.23 13.96 7.13
N GLU A 255 -32.61 15.21 7.43
CA GLU A 255 -32.48 16.36 6.53
C GLU A 255 -31.03 16.67 6.14
N GLN A 256 -30.09 16.44 7.05
CA GLN A 256 -28.66 16.60 6.78
C GLN A 256 -28.15 15.43 5.94
N ARG A 257 -28.52 14.21 6.32
CA ARG A 257 -28.09 12.97 5.69
C ARG A 257 -28.52 12.88 4.22
N ARG A 258 -29.72 13.35 3.87
CA ARG A 258 -30.22 13.41 2.48
C ARG A 258 -29.39 14.28 1.53
N LYS A 259 -28.46 15.08 2.04
CA LYS A 259 -27.52 15.88 1.22
C LYS A 259 -26.35 15.06 0.70
N PHE A 260 -26.18 13.83 1.18
CA PHE A 260 -25.07 12.95 0.87
C PHE A 260 -25.51 11.76 0.02
N HIS A 261 -24.59 11.35 -0.86
CA HIS A 261 -24.57 10.02 -1.43
C HIS A 261 -23.18 9.43 -1.19
N LEU A 262 -23.09 8.16 -0.81
CA LEU A 262 -21.84 7.44 -0.58
C LEU A 262 -21.72 6.25 -1.53
N THR A 263 -20.68 6.23 -2.36
CA THR A 263 -20.32 5.06 -3.16
C THR A 263 -19.13 4.33 -2.53
N ILE A 264 -19.31 3.04 -2.22
CA ILE A 264 -18.25 2.15 -1.75
C ILE A 264 -17.80 1.26 -2.90
N VAL A 265 -16.56 1.50 -3.38
CA VAL A 265 -15.95 0.75 -4.47
C VAL A 265 -14.96 -0.26 -3.90
N GLY A 266 -15.28 -1.52 -4.01
CA GLY A 266 -14.45 -2.62 -3.50
C GLY A 266 -15.27 -3.77 -2.97
N ASP A 267 -14.58 -4.69 -2.31
CA ASP A 267 -15.17 -5.87 -1.70
C ASP A 267 -14.26 -6.33 -0.55
N GLY A 268 -14.82 -7.02 0.43
CA GLY A 268 -14.01 -7.51 1.54
C GLY A 268 -14.79 -8.04 2.73
N PRO A 269 -14.08 -8.43 3.80
CA PRO A 269 -14.68 -9.11 4.95
C PRO A 269 -15.70 -8.27 5.73
N ALA A 270 -15.65 -6.95 5.64
CA ALA A 270 -16.60 -6.08 6.33
C ALA A 270 -17.82 -5.67 5.48
N MET A 271 -17.97 -6.21 4.26
CA MET A 271 -19.07 -5.85 3.37
C MET A 271 -20.44 -6.15 3.98
N GLU A 272 -20.60 -7.30 4.64
CA GLU A 272 -21.86 -7.69 5.29
C GLU A 272 -22.23 -6.69 6.41
N ALA A 273 -21.26 -6.32 7.24
CA ALA A 273 -21.45 -5.30 8.28
C ALA A 273 -21.81 -3.93 7.70
N CYS A 274 -21.20 -3.54 6.57
CA CYS A 274 -21.58 -2.32 5.86
C CYS A 274 -23.03 -2.35 5.39
N CYS A 275 -23.47 -3.46 4.79
CA CYS A 275 -24.87 -3.62 4.34
C CYS A 275 -25.86 -3.61 5.53
N GLU A 276 -25.48 -4.21 6.67
CA GLU A 276 -26.29 -4.19 7.89
C GLU A 276 -26.45 -2.77 8.44
N LEU A 277 -25.33 -2.03 8.57
CA LEU A 277 -25.37 -0.64 9.02
C LEU A 277 -26.22 0.25 8.10
N THR A 278 -26.10 0.08 6.79
CA THR A 278 -26.91 0.81 5.80
C THR A 278 -28.40 0.58 6.05
N ARG A 279 -28.82 -0.67 6.26
CA ARG A 279 -30.22 -1.02 6.57
C ARG A 279 -30.67 -0.50 7.95
N CYS A 280 -29.84 -0.67 8.98
CA CYS A 280 -30.15 -0.21 10.32
C CYS A 280 -30.41 1.30 10.42
N TYR A 281 -29.72 2.08 9.59
CA TYR A 281 -29.88 3.53 9.56
C TYR A 281 -30.85 4.02 8.45
N GLY A 282 -31.47 3.12 7.68
CA GLY A 282 -32.39 3.47 6.59
C GLY A 282 -31.70 4.30 5.50
N MET A 283 -30.50 3.88 5.06
CA MET A 283 -29.67 4.62 4.09
C MET A 283 -29.55 3.91 2.74
N GLU A 284 -30.44 2.97 2.41
CA GLU A 284 -30.36 2.15 1.21
C GLU A 284 -30.38 2.99 -0.08
N GLU A 285 -31.08 4.11 -0.08
CA GLU A 285 -31.14 5.05 -1.21
C GLU A 285 -29.92 6.00 -1.28
N LEU A 286 -29.16 6.11 -0.18
CA LEU A 286 -28.02 7.04 -0.04
C LEU A 286 -26.67 6.34 -0.21
N VAL A 287 -26.64 5.00 -0.24
CA VAL A 287 -25.41 4.22 -0.27
C VAL A 287 -25.40 3.24 -1.44
N THR A 288 -24.40 3.36 -2.29
CA THR A 288 -24.19 2.43 -3.41
C THR A 288 -22.98 1.54 -3.15
N PHE A 289 -23.19 0.23 -3.16
CA PHE A 289 -22.12 -0.77 -3.14
C PHE A 289 -21.75 -1.15 -4.58
N ARG A 290 -20.72 -0.51 -5.13
CA ARG A 290 -20.30 -0.65 -6.54
C ARG A 290 -19.61 -2.00 -6.82
N GLY A 291 -19.13 -2.67 -5.76
CA GLY A 291 -18.29 -3.86 -5.92
C GLY A 291 -16.90 -3.52 -6.48
N ARG A 292 -16.21 -4.52 -7.01
CA ARG A 292 -14.86 -4.35 -7.54
C ARG A 292 -14.86 -3.71 -8.92
N VAL A 293 -14.11 -2.63 -9.06
CA VAL A 293 -13.82 -1.96 -10.33
C VAL A 293 -12.39 -2.32 -10.77
N ALA A 294 -12.17 -2.53 -12.06
CA ALA A 294 -10.83 -2.82 -12.57
C ALA A 294 -9.93 -1.58 -12.46
N ASN A 295 -8.63 -1.77 -12.16
CA ASN A 295 -7.69 -0.65 -11.96
C ASN A 295 -7.65 0.33 -13.14
N ARG A 296 -7.80 -0.15 -14.37
CA ARG A 296 -7.85 0.68 -15.59
C ARG A 296 -9.09 1.58 -15.65
N GLU A 297 -10.18 1.20 -14.99
CA GLU A 297 -11.46 1.90 -14.95
C GLU A 297 -11.58 2.82 -13.73
N MET A 298 -10.71 2.64 -12.72
CA MET A 298 -10.75 3.34 -11.45
C MET A 298 -10.65 4.87 -11.60
N HIS A 299 -9.83 5.35 -12.54
CA HIS A 299 -9.70 6.79 -12.78
C HIS A 299 -11.02 7.41 -13.25
N GLY A 300 -11.67 6.80 -14.24
CA GLY A 300 -12.97 7.24 -14.71
C GLY A 300 -14.10 7.06 -13.66
N GLU A 301 -14.00 6.03 -12.82
CA GLU A 301 -14.93 5.84 -11.71
C GLU A 301 -14.81 6.99 -10.69
N LEU A 302 -13.58 7.31 -10.26
CA LEU A 302 -13.34 8.41 -9.31
C LEU A 302 -13.80 9.77 -9.84
N GLN A 303 -13.62 10.05 -11.13
CA GLN A 303 -14.01 11.32 -11.75
C GLN A 303 -15.54 11.57 -11.77
N ARG A 304 -16.37 10.56 -11.47
CA ARG A 304 -17.83 10.69 -11.37
C ARG A 304 -18.31 11.22 -10.03
N HIS A 305 -17.39 11.37 -9.07
CA HIS A 305 -17.70 11.73 -7.68
C HIS A 305 -17.14 13.09 -7.29
N GLY A 306 -17.66 13.64 -6.20
CA GLY A 306 -17.29 14.97 -5.74
C GLY A 306 -16.18 15.00 -4.68
N ILE A 307 -16.15 14.02 -3.76
CA ILE A 307 -15.26 14.00 -2.62
C ILE A 307 -14.78 12.57 -2.35
N PHE A 308 -13.49 12.38 -2.19
CA PHE A 308 -12.93 11.11 -1.74
C PHE A 308 -12.87 11.03 -0.22
N ILE A 309 -13.29 9.89 0.36
CA ILE A 309 -13.24 9.68 1.80
C ILE A 309 -12.55 8.36 2.16
N LEU A 310 -11.60 8.41 3.11
CA LEU A 310 -10.90 7.24 3.63
C LEU A 310 -10.65 7.38 5.14
N MET A 311 -11.33 6.60 5.95
CA MET A 311 -11.22 6.63 7.41
C MET A 311 -10.33 5.49 7.93
N SER A 312 -9.15 5.33 7.33
CA SER A 312 -8.24 4.24 7.69
C SER A 312 -7.56 4.46 9.03
N SER A 313 -7.44 3.39 9.82
CA SER A 313 -6.75 3.41 11.12
C SER A 313 -5.23 3.24 11.00
N ASN A 314 -4.73 2.76 9.88
CA ASN A 314 -3.28 2.65 9.59
C ASN A 314 -3.03 2.48 8.09
N GLU A 315 -2.08 3.23 7.55
CA GLU A 315 -1.57 3.14 6.17
C GLU A 315 -0.11 3.61 6.14
N GLY A 316 0.72 3.03 5.25
CA GLY A 316 2.01 3.62 4.93
C GLY A 316 1.83 4.93 4.15
N LEU A 317 1.43 4.81 2.88
CA LEU A 317 1.05 5.92 1.98
C LEU A 317 -0.05 5.39 1.04
N PRO A 318 -1.34 5.63 1.33
CA PRO A 318 -2.43 5.01 0.60
C PRO A 318 -2.50 5.47 -0.87
N ILE A 319 -2.31 4.54 -1.79
CA ILE A 319 -2.39 4.79 -3.24
C ILE A 319 -3.79 5.29 -3.64
N SER A 320 -4.85 4.87 -2.93
CA SER A 320 -6.21 5.32 -3.20
C SER A 320 -6.40 6.83 -3.00
N ILE A 321 -5.66 7.46 -2.08
CA ILE A 321 -5.62 8.92 -1.95
C ILE A 321 -4.91 9.53 -3.15
N ILE A 322 -3.77 8.97 -3.59
CA ILE A 322 -3.07 9.46 -4.80
C ILE A 322 -3.96 9.33 -6.04
N GLU A 323 -4.73 8.23 -6.15
CA GLU A 323 -5.70 8.04 -7.23
C GLU A 323 -6.83 9.09 -7.20
N ALA A 324 -7.34 9.41 -6.01
CA ALA A 324 -8.33 10.47 -5.81
C ALA A 324 -7.77 11.86 -6.16
N MET A 325 -6.56 12.18 -5.71
CA MET A 325 -5.87 13.44 -6.06
C MET A 325 -5.63 13.55 -7.56
N ARG A 326 -5.23 12.45 -8.23
CA ARG A 326 -5.11 12.39 -9.69
C ARG A 326 -6.44 12.69 -10.39
N ALA A 327 -7.54 12.21 -9.84
CA ALA A 327 -8.88 12.47 -10.36
C ALA A 327 -9.42 13.88 -10.02
N GLY A 328 -8.64 14.70 -9.30
CA GLY A 328 -9.03 16.05 -8.91
C GLY A 328 -10.00 16.11 -7.73
N LEU A 329 -10.13 15.03 -6.94
CA LEU A 329 -11.03 14.99 -5.80
C LEU A 329 -10.37 15.60 -4.55
N PRO A 330 -11.08 16.44 -3.79
CA PRO A 330 -10.70 16.77 -2.42
C PRO A 330 -10.82 15.53 -1.53
N VAL A 331 -10.02 15.48 -0.47
CA VAL A 331 -9.87 14.26 0.33
C VAL A 331 -10.27 14.50 1.78
N ILE A 332 -11.19 13.68 2.31
CA ILE A 332 -11.42 13.54 3.74
C ILE A 332 -10.69 12.29 4.22
N THR A 333 -9.77 12.43 5.18
CA THR A 333 -9.05 11.28 5.71
C THR A 333 -8.61 11.47 7.16
N THR A 334 -8.02 10.43 7.75
CA THR A 334 -7.55 10.47 9.13
C THR A 334 -6.16 11.10 9.24
N ASN A 335 -5.91 11.79 10.35
CA ASN A 335 -4.60 12.37 10.67
C ASN A 335 -3.67 11.32 11.29
N LEU A 336 -3.35 10.26 10.52
CA LEU A 336 -2.56 9.12 10.96
C LEU A 336 -1.56 8.67 9.88
N ALA A 337 -0.43 8.14 10.30
CA ALA A 337 0.60 7.54 9.45
C ALA A 337 0.98 8.46 8.26
N GLY A 338 1.06 7.96 7.03
CA GLY A 338 1.45 8.75 5.85
C GLY A 338 0.35 9.63 5.25
N MET A 339 -0.87 9.62 5.77
CA MET A 339 -1.98 10.42 5.20
C MET A 339 -1.77 11.94 5.32
N PRO A 340 -1.18 12.49 6.41
CA PRO A 340 -0.83 13.91 6.48
C PRO A 340 0.22 14.36 5.45
N GLU A 341 0.99 13.44 4.89
CA GLU A 341 1.91 13.76 3.79
C GLU A 341 1.20 13.92 2.44
N GLN A 342 -0.05 13.47 2.33
CA GLN A 342 -0.87 13.57 1.11
C GLN A 342 -1.93 14.66 1.21
N VAL A 343 -2.44 14.91 2.41
CA VAL A 343 -3.57 15.83 2.65
C VAL A 343 -3.18 16.92 3.63
N GLU A 344 -3.54 18.15 3.30
CA GLU A 344 -3.38 19.34 4.13
C GLU A 344 -4.75 19.99 4.32
N THR A 345 -5.18 20.10 5.59
CA THR A 345 -6.50 20.64 5.92
C THR A 345 -6.65 22.08 5.41
N GLY A 346 -7.76 22.33 4.72
CA GLY A 346 -8.08 23.64 4.13
C GLY A 346 -7.45 23.89 2.75
N ARG A 347 -6.52 23.04 2.29
CA ARG A 347 -5.88 23.17 0.97
C ARG A 347 -6.37 22.16 -0.05
N ASN A 348 -6.17 20.87 0.20
CA ASN A 348 -6.58 19.80 -0.72
C ASN A 348 -7.49 18.75 -0.07
N GLY A 349 -7.95 19.02 1.16
CA GLY A 349 -8.83 18.13 1.88
C GLY A 349 -8.95 18.48 3.36
N VAL A 350 -9.38 17.51 4.16
CA VAL A 350 -9.54 17.67 5.62
C VAL A 350 -9.00 16.44 6.33
N LEU A 351 -8.13 16.67 7.32
CA LEU A 351 -7.60 15.66 8.23
C LEU A 351 -8.40 15.66 9.54
N ILE A 352 -8.89 14.51 9.96
CA ILE A 352 -9.65 14.35 11.19
C ILE A 352 -9.17 13.16 12.03
N ALA A 353 -9.59 13.10 13.29
CA ALA A 353 -9.36 11.91 14.10
C ALA A 353 -10.11 10.70 13.55
N CYS A 354 -9.53 9.49 13.67
CA CYS A 354 -10.16 8.23 13.27
C CYS A 354 -11.26 7.83 14.26
N LYS A 355 -12.34 8.65 14.30
CA LYS A 355 -13.48 8.49 15.20
C LYS A 355 -14.79 8.84 14.49
N VAL A 356 -15.85 8.14 14.83
CA VAL A 356 -17.19 8.37 14.28
C VAL A 356 -17.68 9.79 14.58
N GLU A 357 -17.44 10.28 15.81
CA GLU A 357 -17.84 11.60 16.27
C GLU A 357 -17.17 12.71 15.46
N ALA A 358 -15.86 12.59 15.22
CA ALA A 358 -15.10 13.57 14.46
C ALA A 358 -15.57 13.66 13.00
N LEU A 359 -15.91 12.50 12.39
CA LEU A 359 -16.46 12.51 11.05
C LEU A 359 -17.89 13.03 11.00
N ALA A 360 -18.76 12.65 11.95
CA ALA A 360 -20.14 13.16 11.99
C ALA A 360 -20.17 14.69 12.19
N ASP A 361 -19.28 15.23 13.01
CA ASP A 361 -19.12 16.68 13.20
C ASP A 361 -18.69 17.37 11.90
N LEU A 362 -17.66 16.85 11.21
CA LEU A 362 -17.24 17.36 9.91
C LEU A 362 -18.38 17.33 8.88
N LEU A 363 -19.10 16.18 8.76
CA LEU A 363 -20.20 16.05 7.83
C LEU A 363 -21.34 17.04 8.13
N GLY A 364 -21.54 17.42 9.39
CA GLY A 364 -22.49 18.48 9.78
C GLY A 364 -22.07 19.88 9.30
N ARG A 365 -20.78 20.10 9.06
CA ARG A 365 -20.15 21.39 8.71
C ARG A 365 -19.54 21.45 7.30
N MET A 366 -19.92 20.56 6.39
CA MET A 366 -19.39 20.49 5.02
C MET A 366 -19.47 21.80 4.24
N GLY A 367 -20.45 22.66 4.59
CA GLY A 367 -20.63 23.98 3.95
C GLY A 367 -19.58 25.03 4.28
N GLU A 368 -18.71 24.76 5.26
CA GLU A 368 -17.62 25.66 5.65
C GLU A 368 -16.39 25.55 4.73
N TYR A 369 -16.38 24.58 3.81
CA TYR A 369 -15.24 24.27 2.95
C TYR A 369 -15.55 24.51 1.48
N ASP A 370 -14.60 25.06 0.74
CA ASP A 370 -14.60 25.12 -0.72
C ASP A 370 -14.03 23.84 -1.32
N TRP A 371 -14.90 22.80 -1.42
CA TRP A 371 -14.51 21.49 -1.94
C TRP A 371 -14.00 21.53 -3.37
N GLU A 372 -14.49 22.46 -4.20
CA GLU A 372 -14.03 22.60 -5.56
C GLU A 372 -12.60 23.14 -5.65
N ALA A 373 -12.31 24.20 -4.89
CA ALA A 373 -10.94 24.72 -4.79
C ALA A 373 -9.97 23.68 -4.23
N MET A 374 -10.39 22.91 -3.21
CA MET A 374 -9.61 21.80 -2.66
C MET A 374 -9.36 20.69 -3.69
N GLY A 375 -10.33 20.37 -4.53
CA GLY A 375 -10.16 19.40 -5.61
C GLY A 375 -9.13 19.83 -6.64
N ARG A 376 -9.17 21.11 -7.04
CA ARG A 376 -8.14 21.70 -7.92
C ARG A 376 -6.74 21.62 -7.31
N GLU A 377 -6.61 21.90 -6.01
CA GLU A 377 -5.31 21.81 -5.33
C GLU A 377 -4.87 20.35 -5.12
N SER A 378 -5.80 19.43 -4.88
CA SER A 378 -5.52 18.00 -4.89
C SER A 378 -4.82 17.58 -6.19
N ARG A 379 -5.36 17.98 -7.34
CA ARG A 379 -4.81 17.68 -8.66
C ARG A 379 -3.41 18.31 -8.83
N ARG A 380 -3.22 19.58 -8.49
CA ARG A 380 -1.92 20.25 -8.57
C ARG A 380 -0.88 19.57 -7.68
N ARG A 381 -1.27 19.16 -6.46
CA ARG A 381 -0.37 18.47 -5.55
C ARG A 381 0.02 17.10 -6.08
N PHE A 382 -0.93 16.35 -6.68
CA PHE A 382 -0.63 15.09 -7.37
C PHE A 382 0.43 15.31 -8.47
N GLU A 383 0.25 16.30 -9.33
CA GLU A 383 1.15 16.59 -10.44
C GLU A 383 2.55 17.01 -9.97
N ARG A 384 2.64 17.67 -8.83
CA ARG A 384 3.91 18.14 -8.25
C ARG A 384 4.67 17.06 -7.48
N GLU A 385 3.98 16.08 -6.83
CA GLU A 385 4.59 15.24 -5.81
C GLU A 385 4.38 13.73 -6.00
N PHE A 386 3.34 13.30 -6.74
CA PHE A 386 2.91 11.89 -6.74
C PHE A 386 2.81 11.26 -8.13
N THR A 387 3.48 11.84 -9.13
CA THR A 387 3.52 11.24 -10.46
C THR A 387 4.51 10.08 -10.51
N PHE A 388 4.23 9.10 -11.38
CA PHE A 388 5.13 7.96 -11.56
C PHE A 388 6.50 8.39 -12.10
N SER A 389 6.56 9.41 -12.94
CA SER A 389 7.84 9.90 -13.48
C SER A 389 8.76 10.45 -12.39
N GLN A 390 8.21 11.17 -11.39
CA GLN A 390 8.98 11.67 -10.24
C GLN A 390 9.47 10.50 -9.37
N MET A 391 8.58 9.54 -9.07
CA MET A 391 8.97 8.34 -8.33
C MET A 391 10.07 7.56 -9.07
N LEU A 392 9.95 7.38 -10.39
CA LEU A 392 10.93 6.67 -11.20
C LEU A 392 12.30 7.36 -11.21
N GLN A 393 12.32 8.70 -11.29
CA GLN A 393 13.56 9.48 -11.17
C GLN A 393 14.25 9.27 -9.82
N GLN A 394 13.49 9.36 -8.73
CA GLN A 394 14.01 9.15 -7.36
C GLN A 394 14.46 7.71 -7.15
N TYR A 395 13.73 6.75 -7.71
CA TYR A 395 14.12 5.33 -7.66
C TYR A 395 15.45 5.09 -8.36
N CYS A 396 15.64 5.61 -9.58
CA CYS A 396 16.93 5.50 -10.31
C CYS A 396 18.06 6.22 -9.57
N ALA A 397 17.83 7.43 -9.07
CA ALA A 397 18.84 8.19 -8.31
C ALA A 397 19.28 7.43 -7.05
N MET A 398 18.35 6.75 -6.37
CA MET A 398 18.65 5.89 -5.22
C MET A 398 19.55 4.71 -5.65
N LEU A 399 19.21 3.99 -6.73
CA LEU A 399 20.02 2.88 -7.24
C LEU A 399 21.45 3.34 -7.63
N GLU A 400 21.58 4.47 -8.33
CA GLU A 400 22.86 5.05 -8.73
C GLU A 400 23.68 5.52 -7.51
N GLY A 401 23.02 6.06 -6.48
CA GLY A 401 23.65 6.49 -5.23
C GLY A 401 24.21 5.31 -4.42
N VAL A 402 23.51 4.20 -4.40
CA VAL A 402 23.96 2.96 -3.75
C VAL A 402 25.19 2.41 -4.47
N ALA A 403 25.17 2.31 -5.80
CA ALA A 403 26.28 1.79 -6.60
C ALA A 403 27.59 2.62 -6.45
N LYS A 404 27.47 3.94 -6.24
CA LYS A 404 28.64 4.82 -6.06
C LYS A 404 29.30 4.70 -4.67
N SER A 405 28.57 4.27 -3.65
CA SER A 405 29.10 4.15 -2.30
C SER A 405 30.12 3.01 -2.13
N GLU A 406 30.25 2.10 -3.08
CA GLU A 406 31.30 1.07 -3.11
C GLU A 406 32.56 1.48 -3.86
N SER A 407 32.53 2.59 -4.60
CA SER A 407 33.65 3.03 -5.44
C SER A 407 34.63 3.95 -4.70
N VAL A 408 34.43 4.17 -3.41
CA VAL A 408 35.27 4.95 -2.49
C VAL A 408 35.82 4.04 -1.40
#